data_054746fcfe97c32508f5d20864f84365
#
_entry.id   054746fcfe97c32508f5d20864f84365
#
_cell.length_a   1.000
_cell.length_b   1.000
_cell.length_c   1.000
_cell.angle_alpha   90.00
_cell.angle_beta   90.00
_cell.angle_gamma   90.00
#
_symmetry.space_group_name_H-M   'P 1'
#
loop_
_entity.id
_entity.type
_entity.pdbx_description
1 polymer ?
#
loop_
_entity_poly.entity_id
_entity_poly.type
_entity_poly.pdbx_seq_one_letter_code
_entity_poly.pdbx_strand_id
1 'polypeptide(L)'
;MKLYDLPPSPNARRVRIFIAEKGLDIPVVPVNMMTGENQTDDYLAKNSLGKMPLLELDDGTCIAESAAICRYLEEMNPDPPLLGRDALDRAIVDMWHRRMELELLLPMISIFVHTGEMWKDRVTQIPQLAEETTKNVKARMEWLDKELDGKEFIAGENYTV
;
A
#
# COMPACT_ATOMS: atom_id res chain seq x y z
N MET A 1 8.70 10.89 -15.02
CA MET A 1 7.73 9.94 -14.40
C MET A 1 6.62 10.70 -13.69
N LYS A 2 5.46 10.06 -13.40
CA LYS A 2 4.32 10.64 -12.66
C LYS A 2 3.58 9.55 -11.89
N LEU A 3 2.99 9.91 -10.74
CA LEU A 3 2.22 9.01 -9.88
C LEU A 3 0.73 9.26 -10.04
N TYR A 4 -0.02 8.26 -10.46
CA TYR A 4 -1.49 8.26 -10.39
C TYR A 4 -1.92 7.87 -8.98
N ASP A 5 -2.72 8.71 -8.35
CA ASP A 5 -3.00 8.67 -6.91
C ASP A 5 -4.48 8.75 -6.59
N LEU A 6 -4.83 8.16 -5.47
CA LEU A 6 -6.12 8.34 -4.80
C LEU A 6 -5.85 8.72 -3.35
N PRO A 7 -6.01 10.01 -2.95
CA PRO A 7 -5.59 10.51 -1.64
C PRO A 7 -6.04 9.68 -0.42
N PRO A 8 -7.30 9.17 -0.34
CA PRO A 8 -7.73 8.35 0.79
C PRO A 8 -7.20 6.91 0.78
N SER A 9 -6.57 6.45 -0.33
CA SER A 9 -6.07 5.08 -0.42
C SER A 9 -4.84 4.85 0.47
N PRO A 10 -4.83 3.84 1.36
CA PRO A 10 -3.66 3.51 2.18
C PRO A 10 -2.46 3.07 1.32
N ASN A 11 -2.70 2.36 0.20
CA ASN A 11 -1.65 1.94 -0.71
C ASN A 11 -1.00 3.12 -1.45
N ALA A 12 -1.79 4.09 -1.89
CA ALA A 12 -1.27 5.30 -2.50
C ALA A 12 -0.53 6.17 -1.46
N ARG A 13 -1.04 6.23 -0.22
CA ARG A 13 -0.38 6.91 0.89
C ARG A 13 1.02 6.32 1.18
N ARG A 14 1.18 4.99 1.15
CA ARG A 14 2.50 4.34 1.27
C ARG A 14 3.50 4.93 0.28
N VAL A 15 3.13 5.00 -1.00
CA VAL A 15 4.02 5.54 -2.04
C VAL A 15 4.32 7.01 -1.84
N ARG A 16 3.33 7.82 -1.43
CA ARG A 16 3.58 9.24 -1.11
C ARG A 16 4.54 9.42 0.06
N ILE A 17 4.39 8.62 1.13
CA ILE A 17 5.35 8.64 2.25
C ILE A 17 6.74 8.27 1.74
N PHE A 18 6.85 7.20 0.96
CA PHE A 18 8.13 6.76 0.40
C PHE A 18 8.80 7.85 -0.45
N ILE A 19 8.05 8.49 -1.34
CA ILE A 19 8.53 9.60 -2.17
C ILE A 19 9.02 10.76 -1.30
N ALA A 20 8.26 11.13 -0.25
CA ALA A 20 8.61 12.21 0.65
C ALA A 20 9.89 11.90 1.46
N GLU A 21 10.00 10.70 2.02
CA GLU A 21 11.19 10.25 2.79
C GLU A 21 12.45 10.19 1.92
N LYS A 22 12.30 9.88 0.63
CA LYS A 22 13.38 9.93 -0.37
C LYS A 22 13.70 11.34 -0.87
N GLY A 23 12.91 12.34 -0.54
CA GLY A 23 13.06 13.70 -1.06
C GLY A 23 12.86 13.80 -2.57
N LEU A 24 12.07 12.90 -3.17
CA LEU A 24 11.82 12.88 -4.61
C LEU A 24 10.70 13.84 -4.99
N ASP A 25 10.86 14.51 -6.13
CA ASP A 25 9.83 15.35 -6.75
C ASP A 25 9.17 14.59 -7.91
N ILE A 26 8.07 13.91 -7.63
CA ILE A 26 7.30 13.14 -8.62
C ILE A 26 5.91 13.77 -8.74
N PRO A 27 5.54 14.32 -9.92
CA PRO A 27 4.22 14.86 -10.16
C PRO A 27 3.11 13.87 -9.86
N VAL A 28 2.07 14.33 -9.15
CA VAL A 28 0.91 13.51 -8.77
C VAL A 28 -0.27 13.85 -9.66
N VAL A 29 -0.88 12.82 -10.22
CA VAL A 29 -2.10 12.88 -11.05
C VAL A 29 -3.23 12.23 -10.24
N PRO A 30 -4.18 13.01 -9.71
CA PRO A 30 -5.31 12.45 -8.99
C PRO A 30 -6.23 11.64 -9.92
N VAL A 31 -6.72 10.50 -9.44
CA VAL A 31 -7.68 9.66 -10.16
C VAL A 31 -8.96 9.54 -9.34
N ASN A 32 -10.08 9.94 -9.89
CA ASN A 32 -11.35 9.88 -9.20
C ASN A 32 -12.07 8.54 -9.45
N MET A 33 -11.97 7.65 -8.46
CA MET A 33 -12.65 6.36 -8.47
C MET A 33 -14.19 6.47 -8.45
N MET A 34 -14.72 7.56 -7.90
CA MET A 34 -16.19 7.73 -7.79
C MET A 34 -16.83 8.06 -9.14
N THR A 35 -16.10 8.74 -10.01
CA THR A 35 -16.53 9.05 -11.40
C THR A 35 -16.16 7.94 -12.39
N GLY A 36 -15.44 6.91 -11.95
CA GLY A 36 -15.04 5.79 -12.81
C GLY A 36 -13.80 6.07 -13.67
N GLU A 37 -13.03 7.13 -13.40
CA GLU A 37 -11.81 7.45 -14.14
C GLU A 37 -10.82 6.28 -14.20
N ASN A 38 -10.75 5.47 -13.16
CA ASN A 38 -9.93 4.27 -13.07
C ASN A 38 -10.47 3.08 -13.90
N GLN A 39 -11.63 3.22 -14.52
CA GLN A 39 -12.28 2.19 -15.37
C GLN A 39 -12.35 2.61 -16.84
N THR A 40 -11.74 3.73 -17.22
CA THR A 40 -11.62 4.13 -18.62
C THR A 40 -10.62 3.23 -19.36
N ASP A 41 -10.81 3.05 -20.65
CA ASP A 41 -9.92 2.26 -21.51
C ASP A 41 -8.47 2.77 -21.41
N ASP A 42 -8.27 4.08 -21.36
CA ASP A 42 -6.96 4.72 -21.23
C ASP A 42 -6.26 4.37 -19.90
N TYR A 43 -7.01 4.30 -18.80
CA TYR A 43 -6.44 3.91 -17.52
C TYR A 43 -6.21 2.39 -17.45
N LEU A 44 -7.16 1.60 -17.93
CA LEU A 44 -7.05 0.14 -17.94
C LEU A 44 -5.93 -0.37 -18.86
N ALA A 45 -5.60 0.36 -19.92
CA ALA A 45 -4.41 0.09 -20.73
C ALA A 45 -3.10 0.25 -19.95
N LYS A 46 -3.05 1.11 -18.92
CA LYS A 46 -1.91 1.33 -18.03
C LYS A 46 -1.89 0.37 -16.84
N ASN A 47 -3.04 0.09 -16.27
CA ASN A 47 -3.23 -0.84 -15.16
C ASN A 47 -4.55 -1.60 -15.32
N SER A 48 -4.47 -2.81 -15.82
CA SER A 48 -5.63 -3.67 -16.15
C SER A 48 -6.54 -3.99 -14.95
N LEU A 49 -6.04 -3.82 -13.71
CA LEU A 49 -6.85 -3.98 -12.49
C LEU A 49 -7.62 -2.71 -12.10
N GLY A 50 -7.37 -1.57 -12.76
CA GLY A 50 -8.03 -0.31 -12.45
C GLY A 50 -7.78 0.19 -11.02
N LYS A 51 -6.62 -0.15 -10.42
CA LYS A 51 -6.28 0.21 -9.02
C LYS A 51 -5.24 1.32 -8.97
N MET A 52 -5.20 2.04 -7.86
CA MET A 52 -4.16 3.01 -7.51
C MET A 52 -3.36 2.50 -6.28
N PRO A 53 -2.08 2.88 -6.15
CA PRO A 53 -1.30 3.79 -7.01
C PRO A 53 -0.80 3.11 -8.29
N LEU A 54 -0.38 3.94 -9.26
CA LEU A 54 0.30 3.53 -10.48
C LEU A 54 1.41 4.55 -10.78
N LEU A 55 2.63 4.08 -11.02
CA LEU A 55 3.75 4.90 -11.47
C LEU A 55 3.93 4.73 -12.97
N GLU A 56 3.86 5.83 -13.74
CA GLU A 56 4.17 5.87 -15.17
C GLU A 56 5.55 6.52 -15.35
N LEU A 57 6.47 5.81 -15.98
CA LEU A 57 7.81 6.29 -16.31
C LEU A 57 7.79 7.18 -17.57
N ASP A 58 8.92 7.85 -17.86
CA ASP A 58 9.02 8.79 -19.00
C ASP A 58 8.95 8.08 -20.36
N ASP A 59 9.29 6.80 -20.42
CA ASP A 59 9.15 5.96 -21.61
C ASP A 59 7.75 5.33 -21.79
N GLY A 60 6.82 5.64 -20.86
CA GLY A 60 5.47 5.10 -20.84
C GLY A 60 5.32 3.76 -20.11
N THR A 61 6.41 3.17 -19.60
CA THR A 61 6.33 1.97 -18.77
C THR A 61 5.52 2.25 -17.51
N CYS A 62 4.59 1.37 -17.19
CA CYS A 62 3.70 1.49 -16.04
C CYS A 62 4.02 0.43 -14.98
N ILE A 63 4.21 0.84 -13.73
CA ILE A 63 4.44 -0.02 -12.57
C ILE A 63 3.26 0.13 -11.63
N ALA A 64 2.51 -0.94 -11.43
CA ALA A 64 1.45 -1.04 -10.43
C ALA A 64 1.97 -1.73 -9.16
N GLU A 65 1.11 -1.84 -8.14
CA GLU A 65 1.39 -2.35 -6.79
C GLU A 65 2.34 -1.44 -5.99
N SER A 66 1.84 -0.91 -4.88
CA SER A 66 2.56 0.08 -4.07
C SER A 66 3.93 -0.42 -3.58
N ALA A 67 4.04 -1.71 -3.21
CA ALA A 67 5.31 -2.30 -2.81
C ALA A 67 6.32 -2.41 -3.97
N ALA A 68 5.85 -2.71 -5.19
CA ALA A 68 6.70 -2.75 -6.38
C ALA A 68 7.17 -1.35 -6.78
N ILE A 69 6.29 -0.34 -6.68
CA ILE A 69 6.64 1.07 -6.92
C ILE A 69 7.72 1.51 -5.92
N CYS A 70 7.53 1.25 -4.62
CA CYS A 70 8.53 1.59 -3.61
C CYS A 70 9.87 0.89 -3.87
N ARG A 71 9.87 -0.39 -4.26
CA ARG A 71 11.08 -1.13 -4.61
C ARG A 71 11.80 -0.51 -5.81
N TYR A 72 11.08 -0.16 -6.88
CA TYR A 72 11.67 0.52 -8.03
C TYR A 72 12.33 1.84 -7.63
N LEU A 73 11.62 2.66 -6.83
CA LEU A 73 12.15 3.94 -6.36
C LEU A 73 13.36 3.77 -5.43
N GLU A 74 13.40 2.71 -4.61
CA GLU A 74 14.55 2.35 -3.76
C GLU A 74 15.78 2.02 -4.60
N GLU A 75 15.62 1.18 -5.63
CA GLU A 75 16.73 0.78 -6.51
C GLU A 75 17.31 1.97 -7.29
N MET A 76 16.45 2.94 -7.66
CA MET A 76 16.87 4.17 -8.34
C MET A 76 17.48 5.21 -7.39
N ASN A 77 17.10 5.19 -6.12
CA ASN A 77 17.51 6.16 -5.11
C ASN A 77 17.76 5.41 -3.79
N PRO A 78 18.93 4.75 -3.62
CA PRO A 78 19.18 3.87 -2.49
C PRO A 78 19.28 4.59 -1.12
N ASP A 79 19.54 5.89 -1.09
CA ASP A 79 19.70 6.67 0.12
C ASP A 79 18.50 7.63 0.36
N PRO A 80 17.95 7.67 1.58
CA PRO A 80 18.14 6.77 2.72
C PRO A 80 17.56 5.37 2.42
N PRO A 81 18.13 4.26 2.97
CA PRO A 81 17.67 2.91 2.71
C PRO A 81 16.36 2.60 3.47
N LEU A 82 15.22 2.74 2.80
CA LEU A 82 13.89 2.54 3.38
C LEU A 82 13.36 1.10 3.27
N LEU A 83 14.01 0.26 2.44
CA LEU A 83 13.67 -1.16 2.27
C LEU A 83 14.79 -2.11 2.73
N GLY A 84 15.74 -1.59 3.55
CA GLY A 84 16.84 -2.35 4.11
C GLY A 84 18.17 -2.19 3.36
N ARG A 85 19.27 -2.27 4.11
CA ARG A 85 20.65 -1.95 3.66
C ARG A 85 21.36 -3.12 3.01
N ASP A 86 21.19 -4.31 3.54
CA ASP A 86 21.81 -5.54 3.07
C ASP A 86 20.78 -6.68 2.88
N ALA A 87 21.23 -7.85 2.51
CA ALA A 87 20.35 -8.97 2.21
C ALA A 87 19.50 -9.41 3.40
N LEU A 88 20.07 -9.42 4.62
CA LEU A 88 19.36 -9.82 5.82
C LEU A 88 18.36 -8.74 6.23
N ASP A 89 18.78 -7.48 6.26
CA ASP A 89 17.94 -6.32 6.60
C ASP A 89 16.75 -6.23 5.64
N ARG A 90 16.99 -6.35 4.33
CA ARG A 90 15.94 -6.39 3.31
C ARG A 90 14.95 -7.55 3.51
N ALA A 91 15.44 -8.73 3.88
CA ALA A 91 14.58 -9.87 4.15
C ALA A 91 13.70 -9.65 5.40
N ILE A 92 14.23 -9.01 6.45
CA ILE A 92 13.49 -8.65 7.66
C ILE A 92 12.41 -7.60 7.34
N VAL A 93 12.76 -6.56 6.59
CA VAL A 93 11.80 -5.53 6.16
C VAL A 93 10.68 -6.14 5.30
N ASP A 94 11.03 -6.97 4.30
CA ASP A 94 10.04 -7.63 3.45
C ASP A 94 9.15 -8.59 4.25
N MET A 95 9.69 -9.32 5.22
CA MET A 95 8.90 -10.16 6.14
C MET A 95 7.86 -9.33 6.90
N TRP A 96 8.24 -8.16 7.44
CA TRP A 96 7.31 -7.29 8.14
C TRP A 96 6.30 -6.64 7.21
N HIS A 97 6.70 -6.24 6.01
CA HIS A 97 5.76 -5.79 4.97
C HIS A 97 4.68 -6.84 4.70
N ARG A 98 5.10 -8.10 4.48
CA ARG A 98 4.15 -9.20 4.19
C ARG A 98 3.23 -9.47 5.38
N ARG A 99 3.76 -9.45 6.60
CA ARG A 99 2.94 -9.61 7.81
C ARG A 99 1.91 -8.50 7.94
N MET A 100 2.31 -7.23 7.81
CA MET A 100 1.39 -6.10 7.95
C MET A 100 0.35 -6.08 6.83
N GLU A 101 0.74 -6.40 5.61
CA GLU A 101 -0.18 -6.47 4.48
C GLU A 101 -1.21 -7.59 4.65
N LEU A 102 -0.75 -8.82 4.91
CA LEU A 102 -1.62 -10.00 4.92
C LEU A 102 -2.45 -10.11 6.20
N GLU A 103 -1.87 -9.76 7.35
CA GLU A 103 -2.49 -9.98 8.65
C GLU A 103 -3.28 -8.77 9.16
N LEU A 104 -3.03 -7.56 8.63
CA LEU A 104 -3.74 -6.35 9.02
C LEU A 104 -4.39 -5.62 7.85
N LEU A 105 -3.62 -5.16 6.85
CA LEU A 105 -4.14 -4.28 5.82
C LEU A 105 -5.25 -4.95 4.99
N LEU A 106 -5.02 -6.13 4.45
CA LEU A 106 -6.03 -6.84 3.64
C LEU A 106 -7.27 -7.22 4.45
N PRO A 107 -7.18 -7.74 5.69
CA PRO A 107 -8.33 -7.95 6.54
C PRO A 107 -9.10 -6.64 6.85
N MET A 108 -8.42 -5.54 7.13
CA MET A 108 -9.07 -4.23 7.35
C MET A 108 -9.80 -3.72 6.10
N ILE A 109 -9.19 -3.89 4.91
CA ILE A 109 -9.85 -3.59 3.64
C ILE A 109 -11.09 -4.47 3.45
N SER A 110 -11.03 -5.75 3.80
CA SER A 110 -12.18 -6.66 3.73
C SER A 110 -13.32 -6.17 4.64
N ILE A 111 -13.02 -5.79 5.89
CA ILE A 111 -14.03 -5.20 6.79
C ILE A 111 -14.65 -3.97 6.14
N PHE A 112 -13.83 -3.04 5.66
CA PHE A 112 -14.29 -1.80 5.02
C PHE A 112 -15.18 -2.06 3.80
N VAL A 113 -14.82 -3.02 2.95
CA VAL A 113 -15.61 -3.38 1.76
C VAL A 113 -16.95 -4.01 2.16
N HIS A 114 -16.96 -4.89 3.16
CA HIS A 114 -18.17 -5.62 3.56
C HIS A 114 -19.09 -4.86 4.52
N THR A 115 -18.66 -3.68 5.03
CA THR A 115 -19.47 -2.82 5.91
C THR A 115 -19.69 -1.41 5.38
N GLY A 116 -18.84 -0.94 4.45
CA GLY A 116 -18.89 0.44 3.97
C GLY A 116 -20.04 0.70 3.00
N GLU A 117 -20.84 1.74 3.25
CA GLU A 117 -22.00 2.12 2.41
C GLU A 117 -21.60 2.37 0.94
N MET A 118 -20.41 2.94 0.70
CA MET A 118 -19.90 3.20 -0.65
C MET A 118 -19.69 1.94 -1.51
N TRP A 119 -19.67 0.76 -0.90
CA TRP A 119 -19.47 -0.53 -1.56
C TRP A 119 -20.75 -1.31 -1.80
N LYS A 120 -21.87 -0.87 -1.22
CA LYS A 120 -23.15 -1.59 -1.20
C LYS A 120 -23.64 -2.01 -2.60
N ASP A 121 -23.49 -1.13 -3.59
CA ASP A 121 -23.94 -1.40 -4.96
C ASP A 121 -22.80 -1.92 -5.88
N ARG A 122 -21.61 -2.12 -5.34
CA ARG A 122 -20.41 -2.52 -6.10
C ARG A 122 -19.97 -3.95 -5.82
N VAL A 123 -20.30 -4.46 -4.64
CA VAL A 123 -19.96 -5.84 -4.22
C VAL A 123 -21.11 -6.44 -3.43
N THR A 124 -21.22 -7.77 -3.44
CA THR A 124 -22.09 -8.47 -2.49
C THR A 124 -21.46 -8.41 -1.11
N GLN A 125 -22.03 -7.59 -0.22
CA GLN A 125 -21.54 -7.47 1.14
C GLN A 125 -21.92 -8.68 1.99
N ILE A 126 -21.00 -9.15 2.83
CA ILE A 126 -21.17 -10.28 3.75
C ILE A 126 -20.84 -9.79 5.16
N PRO A 127 -21.82 -9.27 5.92
CA PRO A 127 -21.59 -8.70 7.25
C PRO A 127 -20.96 -9.68 8.24
N GLN A 128 -21.33 -10.96 8.17
CA GLN A 128 -20.78 -12.02 9.02
C GLN A 128 -19.27 -12.21 8.81
N LEU A 129 -18.80 -12.11 7.56
CA LEU A 129 -17.37 -12.13 7.24
C LEU A 129 -16.64 -10.95 7.89
N ALA A 130 -17.22 -9.75 7.79
CA ALA A 130 -16.64 -8.56 8.43
C ALA A 130 -16.56 -8.70 9.95
N GLU A 131 -17.58 -9.28 10.59
CA GLU A 131 -17.60 -9.53 12.03
C GLU A 131 -16.48 -10.48 12.47
N GLU A 132 -16.33 -11.64 11.80
CA GLU A 132 -15.27 -12.61 12.10
C GLU A 132 -13.87 -12.02 11.79
N THR A 133 -13.74 -11.31 10.67
CA THR A 133 -12.48 -10.64 10.32
C THR A 133 -12.10 -9.59 11.37
N THR A 134 -13.08 -8.87 11.92
CA THR A 134 -12.83 -7.87 12.98
C THR A 134 -12.26 -8.51 14.24
N LYS A 135 -12.72 -9.70 14.63
CA LYS A 135 -12.16 -10.45 15.78
C LYS A 135 -10.70 -10.82 15.52
N ASN A 136 -10.41 -11.31 14.31
CA ASN A 136 -9.05 -11.67 13.92
C ASN A 136 -8.12 -10.47 13.90
N VAL A 137 -8.56 -9.33 13.33
CA VAL A 137 -7.76 -8.08 13.31
C VAL A 137 -7.45 -7.61 14.73
N LYS A 138 -8.42 -7.65 15.66
CA LYS A 138 -8.17 -7.29 17.06
C LYS A 138 -7.08 -8.18 17.70
N ALA A 139 -7.17 -9.50 17.51
CA ALA A 139 -6.17 -10.42 18.02
C ALA A 139 -4.78 -10.17 17.39
N ARG A 140 -4.72 -9.78 16.10
CA ARG A 140 -3.47 -9.39 15.44
C ARG A 140 -2.89 -8.08 15.97
N MET A 141 -3.73 -7.12 16.30
CA MET A 141 -3.28 -5.87 16.93
C MET A 141 -2.71 -6.12 18.32
N GLU A 142 -3.33 -6.99 19.13
CA GLU A 142 -2.79 -7.41 20.44
C GLU A 142 -1.45 -8.16 20.31
N TRP A 143 -1.29 -8.98 19.27
CA TRP A 143 -0.02 -9.60 18.94
C TRP A 143 1.03 -8.57 18.53
N LEU A 144 0.68 -7.61 17.68
CA LEU A 144 1.57 -6.56 17.19
C LEU A 144 2.04 -5.66 18.35
N ASP A 145 1.16 -5.33 19.27
CA ASP A 145 1.48 -4.54 20.47
C ASP A 145 2.59 -5.20 21.28
N LYS A 146 2.52 -6.53 21.46
CA LYS A 146 3.58 -7.31 22.13
C LYS A 146 4.88 -7.37 21.33
N GLU A 147 4.79 -7.48 20.00
CA GLU A 147 5.97 -7.48 19.12
C GLU A 147 6.70 -6.14 19.11
N LEU A 148 6.00 -5.04 19.35
CA LEU A 148 6.54 -3.69 19.39
C LEU A 148 7.08 -3.29 20.77
N ASP A 149 6.83 -4.08 21.80
CA ASP A 149 7.27 -3.76 23.16
C ASP A 149 8.80 -3.56 23.22
N GLY A 150 9.22 -2.38 23.67
CA GLY A 150 10.62 -1.99 23.76
C GLY A 150 11.30 -1.70 22.41
N LYS A 151 10.57 -1.65 21.29
CA LYS A 151 11.12 -1.34 19.95
C LYS A 151 10.68 0.04 19.50
N GLU A 152 11.60 0.81 18.93
CA GLU A 152 11.29 2.07 18.28
C GLU A 152 10.68 1.86 16.87
N PHE A 153 11.21 0.87 16.13
CA PHE A 153 10.73 0.50 14.80
C PHE A 153 10.43 -0.99 14.70
N ILE A 154 9.51 -1.35 13.84
CA ILE A 154 9.02 -2.73 13.70
C ILE A 154 10.07 -3.68 13.09
N ALA A 155 10.89 -3.18 12.16
CA ALA A 155 11.78 -3.99 11.33
C ALA A 155 13.26 -3.83 11.68
N GLY A 156 13.60 -3.34 12.89
CA GLY A 156 14.98 -3.17 13.32
C GLY A 156 15.23 -1.82 13.99
N GLU A 157 16.43 -1.26 13.80
CA GLU A 157 16.86 -0.01 14.47
C GLU A 157 16.58 1.25 13.66
N ASN A 158 16.12 1.12 12.41
CA ASN A 158 15.91 2.24 11.49
C ASN A 158 14.48 2.29 11.00
N TYR A 159 14.03 3.50 10.66
CA TYR A 159 12.76 3.69 9.99
C TYR A 159 12.77 3.02 8.60
N THR A 160 11.70 2.29 8.30
CA THR A 160 11.45 1.63 7.01
C THR A 160 10.01 1.85 6.57
N VAL A 161 9.71 1.74 5.29
CA VAL A 161 8.36 1.95 4.72
C VAL A 161 7.78 0.67 4.20
#